data_09c1c164e7b9b83774a9d14ac94df3cb
#
_entry.id   09c1c164e7b9b83774a9d14ac94df3cb
#
_cell.length_a   1.000
_cell.length_b   1.000
_cell.length_c   1.000
_cell.angle_alpha   90.00
_cell.angle_beta   90.00
_cell.angle_gamma   90.00
#
_symmetry.space_group_name_H-M   'P 1'
#
loop_
_entity.id
_entity.type
_entity.pdbx_description
1 polymer ?
#
loop_
_entity_poly.entity_id
_entity_poly.type
_entity_poly.pdbx_seq_one_letter_code
_entity_poly.pdbx_strand_id
1 'polypeptide(L)'
;MKLHFEPNLDYQLQAIEAACDLFRGQEICRTEFTVTRQAVGGAFLPGMESDLGIGNRLTLLDDEILKNLSDIQLRNGVPPASTLASGDFTVEMETGTGKTYVYLRTIFELNKRYGFTKFVVVVPSVAIKEGVYKSLQITEEHFKSLYAGIPFDYFIYDSTNPGQIRNFATSPGIQIMVVTVGAINKKDVNNLYKYREGTGGEKPIDLIKATCPVVIVDEPQSVDGGLLGRGKQALDAMNPLCTLRYSATHADKHHMVYRLDAIDAYERRLVKQIEVAAATVEDSHNKPYVRLTSVSNRRGAISARVELDVKSLTGVSPRRLRFKTATNWNRPQAAKYTATVG
;
A
#
# COMPACT_ATOMS: atom_id res chain seq x y z
N MET A 1 2.03 -29.22 1.04
CA MET A 1 1.52 -28.74 -0.28
C MET A 1 2.41 -27.60 -0.70
N LYS A 2 3.20 -27.73 -1.79
CA LYS A 2 4.01 -26.61 -2.33
C LYS A 2 3.09 -25.79 -3.24
N LEU A 3 2.99 -24.51 -2.98
CA LEU A 3 2.31 -23.57 -3.86
C LEU A 3 3.19 -23.35 -5.09
N HIS A 4 2.60 -23.45 -6.26
CA HIS A 4 3.25 -23.15 -7.52
C HIS A 4 2.79 -21.78 -7.97
N PHE A 5 3.74 -20.86 -8.23
CA PHE A 5 3.46 -19.53 -8.74
C PHE A 5 3.79 -19.48 -10.22
N GLU A 6 2.84 -18.97 -11.02
CA GLU A 6 3.10 -18.69 -12.44
C GLU A 6 3.84 -17.35 -12.57
N PRO A 7 5.12 -17.36 -13.00
CA PRO A 7 5.92 -16.14 -13.04
C PRO A 7 5.66 -15.29 -14.29
N ASN A 8 4.96 -15.80 -15.30
CA ASN A 8 4.89 -15.16 -16.61
C ASN A 8 3.48 -14.65 -16.96
N LEU A 9 2.74 -14.16 -15.96
CA LEU A 9 1.46 -13.50 -16.20
C LEU A 9 1.70 -12.10 -16.79
N ASP A 10 1.29 -11.89 -18.04
CA ASP A 10 1.58 -10.68 -18.81
C ASP A 10 1.22 -9.38 -18.09
N TYR A 11 0.02 -9.32 -17.51
CA TYR A 11 -0.44 -8.11 -16.80
C TYR A 11 0.40 -7.81 -15.55
N GLN A 12 0.93 -8.84 -14.87
CA GLN A 12 1.83 -8.68 -13.72
C GLN A 12 3.21 -8.21 -14.19
N LEU A 13 3.73 -8.81 -15.26
CA LEU A 13 5.01 -8.38 -15.84
C LEU A 13 4.95 -6.95 -16.33
N GLN A 14 3.86 -6.53 -16.99
CA GLN A 14 3.65 -5.15 -17.43
C GLN A 14 3.66 -4.17 -16.25
N ALA A 15 3.02 -4.51 -15.13
CA ALA A 15 3.02 -3.68 -13.92
C ALA A 15 4.41 -3.57 -13.29
N ILE A 16 5.15 -4.68 -13.22
CA ILE A 16 6.52 -4.74 -12.72
C ILE A 16 7.45 -3.91 -13.60
N GLU A 17 7.35 -4.09 -14.92
CA GLU A 17 8.15 -3.33 -15.88
C GLU A 17 7.87 -1.84 -15.82
N ALA A 18 6.60 -1.44 -15.70
CA ALA A 18 6.23 -0.05 -15.55
C ALA A 18 6.89 0.62 -14.33
N ALA A 19 6.96 -0.09 -13.21
CA ALA A 19 7.63 0.41 -12.00
C ALA A 19 9.17 0.41 -12.14
N CYS A 20 9.75 -0.60 -12.78
CA CYS A 20 11.20 -0.69 -12.96
C CYS A 20 11.73 0.29 -14.02
N ASP A 21 11.01 0.46 -15.11
CA ASP A 21 11.45 1.33 -16.23
C ASP A 21 11.51 2.82 -15.85
N LEU A 22 10.92 3.23 -14.73
CA LEU A 22 11.13 4.58 -14.16
C LEU A 22 12.63 4.90 -14.01
N PHE A 23 13.42 3.89 -13.71
CA PHE A 23 14.86 4.00 -13.47
C PHE A 23 15.71 3.55 -14.67
N ARG A 24 15.14 3.48 -15.87
CA ARG A 24 15.88 3.14 -17.08
C ARG A 24 17.01 4.16 -17.32
N GLY A 25 18.24 3.67 -17.42
CA GLY A 25 19.46 4.50 -17.49
C GLY A 25 20.19 4.66 -16.16
N GLN A 26 19.58 4.21 -15.04
CA GLN A 26 20.21 4.20 -13.73
C GLN A 26 21.44 3.25 -13.74
N GLU A 27 22.56 3.75 -13.27
CA GLU A 27 23.74 2.93 -13.02
C GLU A 27 23.51 1.94 -11.89
N ILE A 28 24.10 0.74 -12.00
CA ILE A 28 23.99 -0.27 -10.96
C ILE A 28 24.65 0.24 -9.68
N CYS A 29 23.88 0.37 -8.62
CA CYS A 29 24.38 0.73 -7.30
C CYS A 29 25.31 -0.39 -6.80
N ARG A 30 26.57 -0.03 -6.55
CA ARG A 30 27.51 -0.94 -5.86
C ARG A 30 27.22 -0.90 -4.37
N THR A 31 27.34 -2.06 -3.72
CA THR A 31 27.19 -2.19 -2.27
C THR A 31 28.43 -1.66 -1.54
N GLU A 32 28.70 -0.38 -1.69
CA GLU A 32 29.73 0.33 -0.92
C GLU A 32 29.02 1.14 0.18
N PHE A 33 29.69 1.35 1.31
CA PHE A 33 29.18 2.23 2.35
C PHE A 33 29.01 3.63 1.77
N THR A 34 27.77 3.98 1.47
CA THR A 34 27.44 5.21 0.73
C THR A 34 26.94 6.34 1.62
N VAL A 35 26.73 6.04 2.90
CA VAL A 35 26.18 7.01 3.85
C VAL A 35 27.16 7.28 4.94
N THR A 36 27.86 8.41 4.81
CA THR A 36 28.73 8.95 5.85
C THR A 36 27.99 9.98 6.68
N ARG A 37 28.25 9.99 7.98
CA ARG A 37 27.69 11.00 8.88
C ARG A 37 28.37 12.34 8.64
N GLN A 38 27.66 13.32 8.10
CA GLN A 38 28.15 14.70 8.10
C GLN A 38 28.01 15.28 9.51
N ALA A 39 29.11 15.71 10.08
CA ALA A 39 29.11 16.39 11.38
C ALA A 39 28.36 17.73 11.29
N VAL A 40 27.25 17.83 11.98
CA VAL A 40 26.58 19.12 12.19
C VAL A 40 27.35 19.84 13.29
N GLY A 41 28.26 20.77 12.93
CA GLY A 41 28.84 21.76 13.84
C GLY A 41 30.07 21.33 14.65
N GLY A 42 30.73 20.23 14.34
CA GLY A 42 31.97 19.83 15.02
C GLY A 42 33.03 19.36 14.02
N ALA A 43 34.27 19.85 14.15
CA ALA A 43 35.37 19.38 13.34
C ALA A 43 35.67 17.90 13.66
N PHE A 44 35.31 17.00 12.76
CA PHE A 44 35.86 15.64 12.77
C PHE A 44 37.28 15.68 12.19
N LEU A 45 38.19 14.95 12.82
CA LEU A 45 39.47 14.66 12.23
C LEU A 45 39.25 13.85 10.92
N PRO A 46 39.95 14.18 9.83
CA PRO A 46 39.89 13.39 8.59
C PRO A 46 40.17 11.92 8.89
N GLY A 47 39.23 11.02 8.55
CA GLY A 47 39.34 9.58 8.81
C GLY A 47 38.48 9.05 9.96
N MET A 48 37.68 9.88 10.65
CA MET A 48 36.69 9.49 11.66
C MET A 48 35.23 9.65 11.18
N GLU A 49 34.99 9.44 9.90
CA GLU A 49 33.66 9.38 9.36
C GLU A 49 33.00 8.06 9.81
N SER A 50 31.96 8.13 10.64
CA SER A 50 31.23 6.93 10.99
C SER A 50 30.22 6.61 9.88
N ASP A 51 30.41 5.48 9.23
CA ASP A 51 29.48 4.97 8.23
C ASP A 51 28.14 4.63 8.90
N LEU A 52 27.06 5.32 8.50
CA LEU A 52 25.71 5.08 9.01
C LEU A 52 25.04 3.87 8.37
N GLY A 53 25.43 3.51 7.15
CA GLY A 53 24.83 2.38 6.46
C GLY A 53 25.07 2.33 4.96
N ILE A 54 24.48 1.31 4.36
CA ILE A 54 24.44 1.08 2.92
C ILE A 54 23.05 1.48 2.42
N GLY A 55 22.99 2.43 1.49
CA GLY A 55 21.73 2.97 0.98
C GLY A 55 21.54 2.77 -0.52
N ASN A 56 20.31 3.02 -0.99
CA ASN A 56 20.05 3.17 -2.40
C ASN A 56 20.56 4.54 -2.88
N ARG A 57 21.00 4.59 -4.11
CA ARG A 57 21.46 5.83 -4.73
C ARG A 57 20.82 6.02 -6.09
N LEU A 58 20.19 7.16 -6.29
CA LEU A 58 19.67 7.58 -7.58
C LEU A 58 20.70 8.47 -8.27
N THR A 59 21.08 8.12 -9.50
CA THR A 59 22.01 8.91 -10.34
C THR A 59 21.31 9.64 -11.46
N LEU A 60 20.06 9.26 -11.76
CA LEU A 60 19.21 9.92 -12.77
C LEU A 60 18.78 11.30 -12.28
N LEU A 61 18.72 12.22 -13.22
CA LEU A 61 18.12 13.55 -13.02
C LEU A 61 16.60 13.50 -13.17
N ASP A 62 15.92 14.50 -12.65
CA ASP A 62 14.45 14.59 -12.69
C ASP A 62 13.88 14.61 -14.12
N ASP A 63 14.58 15.21 -15.07
CA ASP A 63 14.20 15.23 -16.49
C ASP A 63 14.32 13.86 -17.16
N GLU A 64 15.30 13.06 -16.77
CA GLU A 64 15.45 11.67 -17.24
C GLU A 64 14.35 10.77 -16.69
N ILE A 65 14.01 10.93 -15.40
CA ILE A 65 12.88 10.22 -14.78
C ILE A 65 11.56 10.65 -15.44
N LEU A 66 11.36 11.96 -15.69
CA LEU A 66 10.18 12.46 -16.35
C LEU A 66 10.03 11.90 -17.77
N LYS A 67 11.13 11.79 -18.51
CA LYS A 67 11.14 11.18 -19.84
C LYS A 67 10.74 9.70 -19.76
N ASN A 68 11.33 8.94 -18.83
CA ASN A 68 10.99 7.54 -18.62
C ASN A 68 9.51 7.39 -18.23
N LEU A 69 9.02 8.22 -17.31
CA LEU A 69 7.63 8.25 -16.88
C LEU A 69 6.68 8.49 -18.07
N SER A 70 6.96 9.49 -18.91
CA SER A 70 6.14 9.80 -20.10
C SER A 70 6.11 8.64 -21.09
N ASP A 71 7.25 7.99 -21.35
CA ASP A 71 7.35 6.82 -22.22
C ASP A 71 6.52 5.64 -21.67
N ILE A 72 6.57 5.39 -20.35
CA ILE A 72 5.80 4.36 -19.67
C ILE A 72 4.30 4.66 -19.77
N GLN A 73 3.91 5.90 -19.50
CA GLN A 73 2.51 6.32 -19.54
C GLN A 73 1.92 6.16 -20.94
N LEU A 74 2.63 6.61 -21.97
CA LEU A 74 2.22 6.43 -23.37
C LEU A 74 2.06 4.94 -23.72
N ARG A 75 3.03 4.09 -23.35
CA ARG A 75 2.97 2.65 -23.59
C ARG A 75 1.76 1.99 -22.92
N ASN A 76 1.38 2.46 -21.74
CA ASN A 76 0.29 1.89 -20.95
C ASN A 76 -1.05 2.60 -21.15
N GLY A 77 -1.17 3.47 -22.15
CA GLY A 77 -2.42 4.19 -22.45
C GLY A 77 -2.85 5.17 -21.35
N VAL A 78 -1.89 5.65 -20.56
CA VAL A 78 -2.11 6.69 -19.53
C VAL A 78 -1.65 8.04 -20.08
N PRO A 79 -2.38 9.14 -19.84
CA PRO A 79 -1.94 10.47 -20.28
C PRO A 79 -0.54 10.81 -19.74
N PRO A 80 0.40 11.27 -20.59
CA PRO A 80 1.76 11.55 -20.18
C PRO A 80 1.83 12.79 -19.27
N ALA A 81 2.66 12.71 -18.23
CA ALA A 81 2.94 13.83 -17.33
C ALA A 81 3.86 14.84 -18.01
N SER A 82 3.57 16.13 -17.83
CA SER A 82 4.41 17.21 -18.30
C SER A 82 5.48 17.66 -17.30
N THR A 83 5.33 17.27 -16.03
CA THR A 83 6.25 17.64 -14.94
C THR A 83 6.35 16.48 -13.94
N LEU A 84 7.50 16.35 -13.31
CA LEU A 84 7.70 15.44 -12.18
C LEU A 84 7.34 16.18 -10.88
N ALA A 85 6.05 16.13 -10.50
CA ALA A 85 5.55 16.86 -9.34
C ALA A 85 5.97 16.24 -7.99
N SER A 86 6.31 14.96 -7.97
CA SER A 86 6.78 14.23 -6.77
C SER A 86 7.49 12.94 -7.16
N GLY A 87 8.16 12.31 -6.19
CA GLY A 87 8.70 10.95 -6.31
C GLY A 87 7.68 9.84 -6.02
N ASP A 88 6.38 10.14 -6.09
CA ASP A 88 5.28 9.19 -5.88
C ASP A 88 4.76 8.66 -7.23
N PHE A 89 4.71 7.34 -7.38
CA PHE A 89 4.24 6.68 -8.59
C PHE A 89 3.12 5.70 -8.29
N THR A 90 2.05 5.73 -9.08
CA THR A 90 0.83 4.95 -8.85
C THR A 90 0.78 3.75 -9.78
N VAL A 91 0.54 2.57 -9.20
CA VAL A 91 0.23 1.32 -9.89
C VAL A 91 -1.18 0.90 -9.47
N GLU A 92 -2.13 1.01 -10.39
CA GLU A 92 -3.52 0.61 -10.15
C GLU A 92 -3.72 -0.83 -10.63
N MET A 93 -4.11 -1.70 -9.70
CA MET A 93 -4.40 -3.11 -9.99
C MET A 93 -5.62 -3.56 -9.20
N GLU A 94 -6.58 -4.19 -9.88
CA GLU A 94 -7.80 -4.67 -9.25
C GLU A 94 -7.54 -5.71 -8.14
N THR A 95 -8.46 -5.78 -7.18
CA THR A 95 -8.40 -6.73 -6.08
C THR A 95 -8.41 -8.17 -6.62
N GLY A 96 -7.55 -9.03 -6.07
CA GLY A 96 -7.45 -10.43 -6.52
C GLY A 96 -6.52 -10.66 -7.71
N THR A 97 -5.93 -9.62 -8.33
CA THR A 97 -5.00 -9.76 -9.46
C THR A 97 -3.55 -10.02 -9.04
N GLY A 98 -3.27 -10.11 -7.73
CA GLY A 98 -1.95 -10.43 -7.21
C GLY A 98 -1.05 -9.23 -6.94
N LYS A 99 -1.60 -8.07 -6.55
CA LYS A 99 -0.85 -6.85 -6.19
C LYS A 99 0.37 -7.15 -5.29
N THR A 100 0.15 -7.93 -4.23
CA THR A 100 1.22 -8.27 -3.27
C THR A 100 2.38 -8.99 -3.96
N TYR A 101 2.11 -9.97 -4.82
CA TYR A 101 3.13 -10.64 -5.59
C TYR A 101 3.87 -9.68 -6.52
N VAL A 102 3.14 -8.78 -7.19
CA VAL A 102 3.70 -7.81 -8.13
C VAL A 102 4.70 -6.88 -7.42
N TYR A 103 4.31 -6.25 -6.30
CA TYR A 103 5.24 -5.35 -5.64
C TYR A 103 6.41 -6.08 -4.95
N LEU A 104 6.20 -7.30 -4.44
CA LEU A 104 7.31 -8.10 -3.91
C LEU A 104 8.29 -8.45 -5.03
N ARG A 105 7.80 -8.88 -6.19
CA ARG A 105 8.66 -9.17 -7.34
C ARG A 105 9.35 -7.92 -7.88
N THR A 106 8.71 -6.77 -7.85
CA THR A 106 9.32 -5.48 -8.22
C THR A 106 10.58 -5.19 -7.38
N ILE A 107 10.59 -5.56 -6.09
CA ILE A 107 11.79 -5.44 -5.23
C ILE A 107 12.98 -6.18 -5.85
N PHE A 108 12.78 -7.42 -6.24
CA PHE A 108 13.85 -8.24 -6.83
C PHE A 108 14.27 -7.76 -8.22
N GLU A 109 13.32 -7.29 -9.04
CA GLU A 109 13.64 -6.72 -10.35
C GLU A 109 14.41 -5.41 -10.23
N LEU A 110 14.06 -4.53 -9.28
CA LEU A 110 14.80 -3.31 -8.99
C LEU A 110 16.23 -3.61 -8.50
N ASN A 111 16.39 -4.62 -7.66
CA ASN A 111 17.72 -5.06 -7.25
C ASN A 111 18.52 -5.61 -8.41
N LYS A 112 17.94 -6.52 -9.21
CA LYS A 112 18.60 -7.15 -10.36
C LYS A 112 19.06 -6.13 -11.39
N ARG A 113 18.22 -5.10 -11.66
CA ARG A 113 18.49 -4.10 -12.71
C ARG A 113 19.39 -2.97 -12.22
N TYR A 114 19.21 -2.51 -10.98
CA TYR A 114 19.79 -1.26 -10.48
C TYR A 114 20.56 -1.40 -9.18
N GLY A 115 20.61 -2.59 -8.58
CA GLY A 115 21.33 -2.84 -7.34
C GLY A 115 20.65 -2.25 -6.09
N PHE A 116 19.41 -1.83 -6.14
CA PHE A 116 18.69 -1.33 -4.96
C PHE A 116 18.51 -2.43 -3.92
N THR A 117 18.81 -2.12 -2.66
CA THR A 117 18.80 -3.10 -1.57
C THR A 117 17.89 -2.77 -0.39
N LYS A 118 17.41 -1.52 -0.28
CA LYS A 118 16.60 -1.07 0.87
C LYS A 118 15.17 -0.79 0.48
N PHE A 119 14.25 -1.54 1.08
CA PHE A 119 12.83 -1.48 0.77
C PHE A 119 11.99 -1.43 2.04
N VAL A 120 10.99 -0.56 2.06
CA VAL A 120 10.03 -0.43 3.16
C VAL A 120 8.62 -0.62 2.62
N VAL A 121 7.92 -1.63 3.11
CA VAL A 121 6.51 -1.88 2.75
C VAL A 121 5.63 -1.32 3.85
N VAL A 122 4.87 -0.28 3.54
CA VAL A 122 3.96 0.40 4.47
C VAL A 122 2.53 -0.04 4.18
N VAL A 123 1.87 -0.52 5.22
CA VAL A 123 0.51 -1.05 5.15
C VAL A 123 -0.43 -0.37 6.15
N PRO A 124 -1.75 -0.33 5.88
CA PRO A 124 -2.68 0.39 6.74
C PRO A 124 -3.00 -0.32 8.07
N SER A 125 -2.91 -1.65 8.12
CA SER A 125 -3.37 -2.42 9.28
C SER A 125 -2.46 -3.59 9.64
N VAL A 126 -2.61 -4.08 10.88
CA VAL A 126 -1.87 -5.25 11.37
C VAL A 126 -2.23 -6.51 10.57
N ALA A 127 -3.51 -6.68 10.20
CA ALA A 127 -3.93 -7.84 9.43
C ALA A 127 -3.25 -7.90 8.04
N ILE A 128 -3.16 -6.75 7.34
CA ILE A 128 -2.47 -6.66 6.06
C ILE A 128 -0.96 -6.87 6.25
N LYS A 129 -0.36 -6.33 7.32
CA LYS A 129 1.05 -6.55 7.67
C LYS A 129 1.39 -8.04 7.80
N GLU A 130 0.58 -8.78 8.55
CA GLU A 130 0.75 -10.23 8.71
C GLU A 130 0.55 -10.96 7.36
N GLY A 131 -0.40 -10.51 6.55
CA GLY A 131 -0.64 -11.04 5.20
C GLY A 131 0.56 -10.86 4.27
N VAL A 132 1.18 -9.68 4.27
CA VAL A 132 2.39 -9.38 3.48
C VAL A 132 3.57 -10.23 3.97
N TYR A 133 3.76 -10.31 5.28
CA TYR A 133 4.82 -11.13 5.86
C TYR A 133 4.64 -12.62 5.50
N LYS A 134 3.42 -13.11 5.57
CA LYS A 134 3.10 -14.47 5.13
C LYS A 134 3.33 -14.69 3.65
N SER A 135 3.04 -13.69 2.83
CA SER A 135 3.32 -13.73 1.38
C SER A 135 4.82 -13.83 1.12
N LEU A 136 5.66 -13.06 1.84
CA LEU A 136 7.11 -13.18 1.77
C LEU A 136 7.59 -14.60 2.11
N GLN A 137 7.09 -15.18 3.20
CA GLN A 137 7.42 -16.56 3.60
C GLN A 137 7.04 -17.59 2.54
N ILE A 138 5.83 -17.47 1.98
CA ILE A 138 5.31 -18.43 0.98
C ILE A 138 6.06 -18.33 -0.35
N THR A 139 6.46 -17.11 -0.74
CA THR A 139 7.13 -16.84 -2.02
C THR A 139 8.66 -16.91 -1.94
N GLU A 140 9.24 -17.14 -0.76
CA GLU A 140 10.68 -17.12 -0.53
C GLU A 140 11.44 -18.06 -1.47
N GLU A 141 11.05 -19.35 -1.50
CA GLU A 141 11.68 -20.35 -2.36
C GLU A 141 11.46 -20.05 -3.85
N HIS A 142 10.30 -19.50 -4.19
CA HIS A 142 9.98 -19.11 -5.56
C HIS A 142 10.91 -17.97 -6.02
N PHE A 143 11.09 -16.93 -5.21
CA PHE A 143 12.00 -15.83 -5.56
C PHE A 143 13.48 -16.24 -5.54
N LYS A 144 13.89 -17.08 -4.61
CA LYS A 144 15.25 -17.67 -4.64
C LYS A 144 15.52 -18.42 -5.94
N SER A 145 14.57 -19.22 -6.39
CA SER A 145 14.67 -19.92 -7.67
C SER A 145 14.68 -18.98 -8.87
N LEU A 146 13.85 -17.92 -8.86
CA LEU A 146 13.71 -17.00 -9.99
C LEU A 146 14.91 -16.04 -10.12
N TYR A 147 15.58 -15.71 -9.01
CA TYR A 147 16.69 -14.74 -8.94
C TYR A 147 18.02 -15.37 -8.54
N ALA A 148 18.28 -16.60 -8.96
CA ALA A 148 19.57 -17.30 -8.81
C ALA A 148 20.09 -17.34 -7.36
N GLY A 149 19.18 -17.48 -6.39
CA GLY A 149 19.55 -17.61 -4.97
C GLY A 149 20.03 -16.32 -4.32
N ILE A 150 19.68 -15.15 -4.86
CA ILE A 150 20.09 -13.87 -4.27
C ILE A 150 19.71 -13.81 -2.79
N PRO A 151 20.63 -13.45 -1.88
CA PRO A 151 20.30 -13.36 -0.47
C PRO A 151 19.43 -12.14 -0.18
N PHE A 152 18.40 -12.35 0.60
CA PHE A 152 17.53 -11.30 1.10
C PHE A 152 16.99 -11.63 2.48
N ASP A 153 16.75 -10.58 3.26
CA ASP A 153 16.14 -10.65 4.58
C ASP A 153 14.89 -9.79 4.62
N TYR A 154 13.92 -10.22 5.41
CA TYR A 154 12.69 -9.48 5.64
C TYR A 154 12.23 -9.60 7.09
N PHE A 155 11.67 -8.53 7.61
CA PHE A 155 11.18 -8.49 8.98
C PHE A 155 9.99 -7.56 9.14
N ILE A 156 9.20 -7.84 10.16
CA ILE A 156 8.18 -6.91 10.64
C ILE A 156 8.85 -5.94 11.59
N TYR A 157 8.67 -4.64 11.36
CA TYR A 157 9.15 -3.63 12.30
C TYR A 157 8.56 -3.84 13.68
N ASP A 158 9.44 -4.04 14.65
CA ASP A 158 9.13 -4.15 16.07
C ASP A 158 9.87 -3.03 16.84
N SER A 159 9.08 -2.16 17.47
CA SER A 159 9.61 -1.04 18.26
C SER A 159 10.38 -1.48 19.52
N THR A 160 10.28 -2.74 19.92
CA THR A 160 11.01 -3.32 21.05
C THR A 160 12.38 -3.87 20.66
N ASN A 161 12.61 -4.08 19.36
CA ASN A 161 13.88 -4.61 18.82
C ASN A 161 14.55 -3.60 17.84
N PRO A 162 15.16 -2.53 18.37
CA PRO A 162 15.78 -1.51 17.54
C PRO A 162 17.02 -2.00 16.75
N GLY A 163 17.63 -3.12 17.16
CA GLY A 163 18.75 -3.74 16.45
C GLY A 163 18.40 -4.18 15.03
N GLN A 164 17.15 -4.51 14.75
CA GLN A 164 16.68 -4.84 13.39
C GLN A 164 16.86 -3.66 12.41
N ILE A 165 16.63 -2.43 12.88
CA ILE A 165 16.82 -1.23 12.03
C ILE A 165 18.28 -0.99 11.73
N ARG A 166 19.18 -1.26 12.70
CA ARG A 166 20.62 -1.19 12.45
C ARG A 166 21.05 -2.22 11.40
N ASN A 167 20.58 -3.47 11.53
CA ASN A 167 20.86 -4.51 10.53
C ASN A 167 20.30 -4.13 9.16
N PHE A 168 19.09 -3.58 9.11
CA PHE A 168 18.50 -3.04 7.88
C PHE A 168 19.41 -2.01 7.23
N ALA A 169 19.96 -1.07 7.99
CA ALA A 169 20.81 0.00 7.46
C ALA A 169 22.20 -0.50 7.02
N THR A 170 22.78 -1.48 7.74
CA THR A 170 24.19 -1.90 7.51
C THR A 170 24.36 -3.12 6.61
N SER A 171 23.32 -3.92 6.40
CA SER A 171 23.40 -5.12 5.56
C SER A 171 23.58 -4.77 4.08
N PRO A 172 24.50 -5.44 3.34
CA PRO A 172 24.71 -5.20 1.91
C PRO A 172 23.66 -5.87 1.01
N GLY A 173 22.91 -6.85 1.51
CA GLY A 173 21.88 -7.57 0.78
C GLY A 173 20.54 -6.85 0.74
N ILE A 174 19.58 -7.44 0.01
CA ILE A 174 18.20 -6.94 -0.02
C ILE A 174 17.62 -7.02 1.39
N GLN A 175 17.10 -5.89 1.87
CA GLN A 175 16.43 -5.76 3.16
C GLN A 175 15.01 -5.24 2.95
N ILE A 176 14.02 -5.97 3.46
CA ILE A 176 12.60 -5.63 3.32
C ILE A 176 12.00 -5.44 4.72
N MET A 177 11.66 -4.21 5.07
CA MET A 177 10.98 -3.89 6.32
C MET A 177 9.48 -3.75 6.07
N VAL A 178 8.65 -4.51 6.78
CA VAL A 178 7.19 -4.38 6.73
C VAL A 178 6.70 -3.63 7.96
N VAL A 179 5.98 -2.54 7.77
CA VAL A 179 5.56 -1.65 8.85
C VAL A 179 4.14 -1.15 8.66
N THR A 180 3.38 -0.97 9.74
CA THR A 180 2.07 -0.32 9.68
C THR A 180 2.20 1.20 9.77
N VAL A 181 1.32 1.93 9.10
CA VAL A 181 1.27 3.40 9.22
C VAL A 181 1.12 3.86 10.67
N GLY A 182 0.39 3.12 11.51
CA GLY A 182 0.23 3.43 12.94
C GLY A 182 1.53 3.40 13.74
N ALA A 183 2.54 2.65 13.28
CA ALA A 183 3.85 2.57 13.94
C ALA A 183 4.78 3.73 13.57
N ILE A 184 4.45 4.54 12.57
CA ILE A 184 5.33 5.59 12.04
C ILE A 184 4.72 6.99 12.04
N ASN A 185 3.39 7.14 12.15
CA ASN A 185 2.68 8.41 11.91
C ASN A 185 2.54 9.33 13.14
N LYS A 186 3.13 8.97 14.29
CA LYS A 186 3.07 9.76 15.54
C LYS A 186 4.48 10.05 16.05
N LYS A 187 5.06 11.15 15.63
CA LYS A 187 6.45 11.52 15.97
C LYS A 187 6.72 11.58 17.49
N ASP A 188 5.76 12.03 18.27
CA ASP A 188 5.90 12.18 19.72
C ASP A 188 5.77 10.86 20.50
N VAL A 189 5.10 9.87 19.92
CA VAL A 189 4.75 8.62 20.59
C VAL A 189 5.62 7.45 20.09
N ASN A 190 5.83 7.37 18.77
CA ASN A 190 6.45 6.19 18.17
C ASN A 190 7.95 6.12 18.48
N ASN A 191 8.38 4.94 18.89
CA ASN A 191 9.78 4.66 19.23
C ASN A 191 10.76 4.86 18.08
N LEU A 192 10.26 4.88 16.84
CA LEU A 192 11.04 5.17 15.64
C LEU A 192 11.75 6.54 15.71
N TYR A 193 11.17 7.49 16.41
CA TYR A 193 11.67 8.88 16.54
C TYR A 193 12.44 9.15 17.84
N LYS A 194 12.64 8.12 18.69
CA LYS A 194 13.31 8.27 20.00
C LYS A 194 14.73 7.69 19.92
N TYR A 195 15.66 8.33 20.63
CA TYR A 195 17.01 7.77 20.80
C TYR A 195 16.97 6.42 21.50
N ARG A 196 17.75 5.48 21.04
CA ARG A 196 17.83 4.11 21.59
C ARG A 196 19.28 3.63 21.64
N GLU A 197 19.68 2.99 22.74
CA GLU A 197 21.02 2.37 22.87
C GLU A 197 21.26 1.26 21.83
N GLY A 198 20.23 0.45 21.53
CA GLY A 198 20.29 -0.62 20.54
C GLY A 198 20.53 -0.17 19.08
N THR A 199 20.43 1.14 18.79
CA THR A 199 20.77 1.75 17.50
C THR A 199 22.11 2.51 17.54
N GLY A 200 22.93 2.30 18.59
CA GLY A 200 24.20 3.02 18.72
C GLY A 200 24.04 4.49 19.11
N GLY A 201 22.94 4.83 19.79
CA GLY A 201 22.61 6.21 20.20
C GLY A 201 21.94 7.05 19.12
N GLU A 202 21.62 6.48 17.95
CA GLU A 202 20.88 7.15 16.88
C GLU A 202 19.37 6.93 17.03
N LYS A 203 18.57 7.78 16.39
CA LYS A 203 17.15 7.49 16.21
C LYS A 203 16.96 6.48 15.10
N PRO A 204 16.11 5.46 15.27
CA PRO A 204 15.85 4.49 14.21
C PRO A 204 15.44 5.12 12.87
N ILE A 205 14.69 6.22 12.90
CA ILE A 205 14.28 6.94 11.69
C ILE A 205 15.48 7.53 10.92
N ASP A 206 16.52 7.99 11.61
CA ASP A 206 17.70 8.59 10.96
C ASP A 206 18.52 7.52 10.22
N LEU A 207 18.56 6.30 10.76
CA LEU A 207 19.16 5.16 10.08
C LEU A 207 18.39 4.78 8.81
N ILE A 208 17.04 4.71 8.89
CA ILE A 208 16.20 4.45 7.71
C ILE A 208 16.38 5.54 6.66
N LYS A 209 16.30 6.80 7.09
CA LYS A 209 16.45 7.98 6.24
C LYS A 209 17.78 8.00 5.48
N ALA A 210 18.87 7.59 6.16
CA ALA A 210 20.19 7.50 5.58
C ALA A 210 20.28 6.46 4.45
N THR A 211 19.44 5.43 4.46
CA THR A 211 19.44 4.38 3.42
C THR A 211 18.69 4.74 2.15
N CYS A 212 17.97 5.88 2.10
CA CYS A 212 17.15 6.28 0.95
C CYS A 212 16.28 5.13 0.41
N PRO A 213 15.39 4.52 1.22
CA PRO A 213 14.69 3.31 0.83
C PRO A 213 13.71 3.55 -0.32
N VAL A 214 13.48 2.55 -1.16
CA VAL A 214 12.28 2.50 -1.99
C VAL A 214 11.10 2.15 -1.08
N VAL A 215 10.13 3.06 -0.98
CA VAL A 215 8.93 2.85 -0.16
C VAL A 215 7.81 2.30 -1.03
N ILE A 216 7.22 1.20 -0.61
CA ILE A 216 6.06 0.59 -1.24
C ILE A 216 4.87 0.80 -0.30
N VAL A 217 3.80 1.40 -0.80
CA VAL A 217 2.58 1.66 -0.03
C VAL A 217 1.45 0.81 -0.57
N ASP A 218 0.96 -0.09 0.25
CA ASP A 218 -0.23 -0.90 -0.06
C ASP A 218 -1.47 -0.20 0.47
N GLU A 219 -2.48 0.00 -0.39
CA GLU A 219 -3.71 0.74 -0.13
C GLU A 219 -3.46 2.18 0.41
N PRO A 220 -2.81 3.06 -0.38
CA PRO A 220 -2.37 4.40 0.04
C PRO A 220 -3.49 5.28 0.57
N GLN A 221 -4.73 5.14 0.09
CA GLN A 221 -5.89 5.89 0.59
C GLN A 221 -6.14 5.64 2.10
N SER A 222 -5.73 4.49 2.61
CA SER A 222 -5.83 4.14 4.02
C SER A 222 -4.56 4.49 4.82
N VAL A 223 -3.43 4.70 4.15
CA VAL A 223 -2.13 5.04 4.73
C VAL A 223 -1.95 6.54 4.88
N ASP A 224 -2.29 7.33 3.87
CA ASP A 224 -2.01 8.78 3.83
C ASP A 224 -2.68 9.58 4.95
N GLY A 225 -3.78 9.06 5.53
CA GLY A 225 -4.42 9.63 6.71
C GLY A 225 -5.39 10.78 6.42
N GLY A 226 -5.94 10.84 5.21
CA GLY A 226 -6.95 11.80 4.80
C GLY A 226 -6.46 13.26 4.89
N LEU A 227 -7.35 14.18 5.27
CA LEU A 227 -7.08 15.62 5.32
C LEU A 227 -5.90 16.05 6.21
N LEU A 228 -5.49 15.24 7.18
CA LEU A 228 -4.38 15.57 8.09
C LEU A 228 -3.00 15.15 7.55
N GLY A 229 -2.95 14.32 6.52
CA GLY A 229 -1.71 13.93 5.84
C GLY A 229 -0.61 13.32 6.72
N ARG A 230 -0.94 12.83 7.92
CA ARG A 230 0.07 12.31 8.87
C ARG A 230 0.80 11.09 8.34
N GLY A 231 0.12 10.26 7.56
CA GLY A 231 0.75 9.12 6.90
C GLY A 231 1.76 9.59 5.86
N LYS A 232 1.37 10.52 4.97
CA LYS A 232 2.27 11.13 3.97
C LYS A 232 3.51 11.74 4.62
N GLN A 233 3.32 12.54 5.70
CA GLN A 233 4.44 13.13 6.45
C GLN A 233 5.39 12.08 7.05
N ALA A 234 4.86 10.92 7.45
CA ALA A 234 5.67 9.83 7.98
C ALA A 234 6.46 9.12 6.87
N LEU A 235 5.87 8.98 5.67
CA LEU A 235 6.59 8.45 4.50
C LEU A 235 7.72 9.40 4.10
N ASP A 236 7.45 10.70 4.00
CA ASP A 236 8.45 11.71 3.65
C ASP A 236 9.60 11.78 4.68
N ALA A 237 9.31 11.51 5.96
CA ALA A 237 10.31 11.47 7.02
C ALA A 237 11.35 10.33 6.85
N MET A 238 11.03 9.29 6.06
CA MET A 238 11.98 8.21 5.73
C MET A 238 12.96 8.60 4.63
N ASN A 239 12.80 9.77 3.99
CA ASN A 239 13.59 10.21 2.84
C ASN A 239 13.62 9.17 1.71
N PRO A 240 12.46 8.77 1.19
CA PRO A 240 12.40 7.72 0.19
C PRO A 240 13.11 8.14 -1.10
N LEU A 241 13.82 7.20 -1.75
CA LEU A 241 14.31 7.37 -3.11
C LEU A 241 13.13 7.57 -4.07
N CYS A 242 12.07 6.80 -3.87
CA CYS A 242 10.76 6.97 -4.50
C CYS A 242 9.70 6.24 -3.67
N THR A 243 8.42 6.53 -3.95
CA THR A 243 7.29 5.83 -3.35
C THR A 243 6.44 5.18 -4.44
N LEU A 244 6.33 3.86 -4.41
CA LEU A 244 5.47 3.07 -5.30
C LEU A 244 4.15 2.78 -4.58
N ARG A 245 3.04 3.26 -5.12
CA ARG A 245 1.71 3.22 -4.50
C ARG A 245 0.82 2.21 -5.21
N TYR A 246 0.45 1.13 -4.53
CA TYR A 246 -0.34 0.03 -5.07
C TYR A 246 -1.75 0.02 -4.48
N SER A 247 -2.78 0.10 -5.32
CA SER A 247 -4.19 -0.06 -4.92
C SER A 247 -5.08 -0.45 -6.10
N ALA A 248 -6.26 -0.95 -5.81
CA ALA A 248 -7.34 -1.08 -6.78
C ALA A 248 -8.09 0.25 -6.99
N THR A 249 -8.09 1.10 -5.97
CA THR A 249 -8.79 2.39 -5.96
C THR A 249 -7.91 3.47 -5.36
N HIS A 250 -7.48 4.42 -6.17
CA HIS A 250 -6.69 5.56 -5.70
C HIS A 250 -7.58 6.79 -5.52
N ALA A 251 -7.57 7.37 -4.32
CA ALA A 251 -8.21 8.67 -4.06
C ALA A 251 -7.41 9.78 -4.75
N ASP A 252 -6.09 9.78 -4.56
CA ASP A 252 -5.16 10.70 -5.21
C ASP A 252 -4.28 9.89 -6.18
N LYS A 253 -4.39 10.22 -7.46
CA LYS A 253 -3.58 9.61 -8.52
C LYS A 253 -2.35 10.48 -8.73
N HIS A 254 -1.25 10.07 -8.11
CA HIS A 254 0.07 10.60 -8.43
C HIS A 254 0.49 10.13 -9.84
N HIS A 255 1.72 10.28 -10.23
CA HIS A 255 2.20 9.83 -11.55
C HIS A 255 1.84 8.35 -11.79
N MET A 256 0.69 8.11 -12.43
CA MET A 256 0.23 6.76 -12.73
C MET A 256 1.12 6.15 -13.81
N VAL A 257 1.69 4.98 -13.52
CA VAL A 257 2.57 4.25 -14.46
C VAL A 257 1.89 3.02 -15.06
N TYR A 258 0.91 2.45 -14.35
CA TYR A 258 0.18 1.27 -14.81
C TYR A 258 -1.25 1.28 -14.28
N ARG A 259 -2.19 0.82 -15.12
CA ARG A 259 -3.60 0.67 -14.77
C ARG A 259 -4.13 -0.67 -15.23
N LEU A 260 -4.72 -1.40 -14.31
CA LEU A 260 -5.54 -2.58 -14.52
C LEU A 260 -6.78 -2.41 -13.63
N ASP A 261 -7.76 -1.68 -14.13
CA ASP A 261 -8.99 -1.40 -13.38
C ASP A 261 -9.97 -2.59 -13.37
N ALA A 262 -11.10 -2.42 -12.72
CA ALA A 262 -12.10 -3.48 -12.57
C ALA A 262 -12.67 -3.94 -13.91
N ILE A 263 -12.80 -3.04 -14.89
CA ILE A 263 -13.31 -3.36 -16.24
C ILE A 263 -12.28 -4.17 -16.99
N ASP A 264 -11.02 -3.69 -17.05
CA ASP A 264 -9.92 -4.40 -17.71
C ASP A 264 -9.71 -5.79 -17.10
N ALA A 265 -9.74 -5.90 -15.76
CA ALA A 265 -9.59 -7.17 -15.06
C ALA A 265 -10.73 -8.14 -15.35
N TYR A 266 -11.94 -7.64 -15.48
CA TYR A 266 -13.12 -8.45 -15.85
C TYR A 266 -13.03 -8.92 -17.30
N GLU A 267 -12.74 -8.04 -18.26
CA GLU A 267 -12.61 -8.38 -19.68
C GLU A 267 -11.50 -9.43 -19.92
N ARG A 268 -10.41 -9.34 -19.18
CA ARG A 268 -9.30 -10.30 -19.20
C ARG A 268 -9.59 -11.58 -18.38
N ARG A 269 -10.76 -11.70 -17.75
CA ARG A 269 -11.17 -12.85 -16.93
C ARG A 269 -10.22 -13.13 -15.75
N LEU A 270 -9.65 -12.09 -15.18
CA LEU A 270 -8.72 -12.20 -14.06
C LEU A 270 -9.44 -12.20 -12.70
N VAL A 271 -10.66 -11.67 -12.67
CA VAL A 271 -11.49 -11.58 -11.46
C VAL A 271 -12.82 -12.28 -11.67
N LYS A 272 -13.47 -12.65 -10.55
CA LYS A 272 -14.78 -13.30 -10.59
C LYS A 272 -15.84 -12.30 -11.07
N GLN A 273 -16.77 -12.79 -11.89
CA GLN A 273 -17.95 -12.05 -12.27
C GLN A 273 -18.85 -11.83 -11.07
N ILE A 274 -19.32 -10.60 -10.89
CA ILE A 274 -20.41 -10.30 -9.96
C ILE A 274 -21.69 -10.28 -10.77
N GLU A 275 -22.49 -11.32 -10.62
CA GLU A 275 -23.81 -11.37 -11.21
C GLU A 275 -24.81 -10.77 -10.24
N VAL A 276 -25.44 -9.66 -10.62
CA VAL A 276 -26.51 -9.04 -9.85
C VAL A 276 -27.84 -9.56 -10.41
N ALA A 277 -28.43 -10.54 -9.76
CA ALA A 277 -29.78 -10.98 -10.06
C ALA A 277 -30.75 -9.89 -9.55
N ALA A 278 -31.27 -9.08 -10.46
CA ALA A 278 -32.39 -8.18 -10.20
C ALA A 278 -33.69 -8.87 -10.58
N ALA A 279 -34.49 -9.23 -9.61
CA ALA A 279 -35.88 -9.69 -9.86
C ALA A 279 -36.80 -8.46 -9.96
N THR A 280 -37.17 -8.12 -11.18
CA THR A 280 -38.32 -7.22 -11.41
C THR A 280 -39.58 -8.09 -11.58
N VAL A 281 -40.55 -7.86 -10.74
CA VAL A 281 -41.89 -8.51 -10.92
C VAL A 281 -42.64 -7.64 -11.91
N GLU A 282 -42.82 -8.12 -13.13
CA GLU A 282 -43.76 -7.53 -14.10
C GLU A 282 -45.17 -7.79 -13.65
N ASP A 283 -46.05 -6.78 -13.80
CA ASP A 283 -47.49 -6.83 -13.53
C ASP A 283 -47.95 -7.13 -12.11
N SER A 284 -47.77 -6.21 -11.19
CA SER A 284 -48.61 -6.18 -10.01
C SER A 284 -49.04 -4.76 -9.66
N HIS A 285 -50.28 -4.47 -9.81
CA HIS A 285 -50.94 -3.25 -9.32
C HIS A 285 -50.93 -3.13 -7.79
N ASN A 286 -50.34 -4.08 -7.05
CA ASN A 286 -50.29 -4.16 -5.59
C ASN A 286 -48.89 -4.36 -5.00
N LYS A 287 -47.86 -3.77 -5.59
CA LYS A 287 -46.49 -3.89 -5.03
C LYS A 287 -46.29 -2.85 -3.94
N PRO A 288 -45.88 -3.28 -2.73
CA PRO A 288 -45.42 -2.32 -1.75
C PRO A 288 -44.06 -1.76 -2.24
N TYR A 289 -43.97 -0.47 -2.47
CA TYR A 289 -42.72 0.22 -2.74
C TYR A 289 -41.86 0.21 -1.46
N VAL A 290 -40.66 -0.35 -1.53
CA VAL A 290 -39.69 -0.36 -0.44
C VAL A 290 -38.33 0.04 -0.99
N ARG A 291 -37.84 1.18 -0.54
CA ARG A 291 -36.52 1.69 -0.93
C ARG A 291 -35.61 1.88 0.28
N LEU A 292 -34.49 1.21 0.30
CA LEU A 292 -33.43 1.45 1.29
C LEU A 292 -32.71 2.77 0.94
N THR A 293 -32.80 3.79 1.79
CA THR A 293 -32.25 5.12 1.54
C THR A 293 -30.89 5.34 2.20
N SER A 294 -30.63 4.70 3.32
CA SER A 294 -29.30 4.73 3.96
C SER A 294 -29.11 3.65 5.01
N VAL A 295 -27.90 3.18 5.18
CA VAL A 295 -27.47 2.30 6.27
C VAL A 295 -26.38 3.01 7.07
N SER A 296 -26.42 2.88 8.38
CA SER A 296 -25.40 3.44 9.27
C SER A 296 -25.00 2.40 10.31
N ASN A 297 -23.70 2.21 10.49
CA ASN A 297 -23.12 1.41 11.56
C ASN A 297 -22.23 2.33 12.42
N ARG A 298 -22.86 2.99 13.41
CA ARG A 298 -22.10 3.85 14.35
C ARG A 298 -22.07 3.19 15.72
N ARG A 299 -20.88 3.02 16.28
CA ARG A 299 -20.64 2.47 17.63
C ARG A 299 -21.25 1.07 17.83
N GLY A 300 -21.21 0.20 16.81
CA GLY A 300 -21.74 -1.15 16.89
C GLY A 300 -23.27 -1.28 16.77
N ALA A 301 -24.00 -0.16 16.60
CA ALA A 301 -25.43 -0.18 16.35
C ALA A 301 -25.71 0.01 14.85
N ILE A 302 -26.29 -1.01 14.22
CA ILE A 302 -26.71 -0.94 12.82
C ILE A 302 -28.11 -0.29 12.76
N SER A 303 -28.25 0.72 11.91
CA SER A 303 -29.57 1.31 11.61
C SER A 303 -29.74 1.49 10.10
N ALA A 304 -30.94 1.27 9.62
CA ALA A 304 -31.31 1.47 8.23
C ALA A 304 -32.47 2.48 8.14
N ARG A 305 -32.43 3.33 7.11
CA ARG A 305 -33.60 4.16 6.73
C ARG A 305 -34.20 3.57 5.48
N VAL A 306 -35.51 3.35 5.55
CA VAL A 306 -36.26 2.75 4.46
C VAL A 306 -37.44 3.68 4.15
N GLU A 307 -37.67 3.92 2.87
CA GLU A 307 -38.83 4.60 2.35
C GLU A 307 -39.82 3.54 1.84
N LEU A 308 -41.05 3.57 2.28
CA LEU A 308 -42.06 2.59 1.88
C LEU A 308 -43.43 3.27 1.76
N ASP A 309 -44.26 2.72 0.90
CA ASP A 309 -45.65 3.17 0.75
C ASP A 309 -46.52 2.60 1.87
N VAL A 310 -47.14 3.47 2.61
CA VAL A 310 -48.07 3.11 3.69
C VAL A 310 -49.50 3.47 3.28
N LYS A 311 -50.39 2.47 3.33
CA LYS A 311 -51.83 2.68 3.11
C LYS A 311 -52.45 3.29 4.36
N SER A 312 -53.06 4.46 4.21
CA SER A 312 -53.87 5.12 5.23
C SER A 312 -55.34 5.16 4.80
N LEU A 313 -56.22 5.64 5.70
CA LEU A 313 -57.64 5.82 5.38
C LEU A 313 -57.91 6.81 4.24
N THR A 314 -56.92 7.68 3.94
CA THR A 314 -56.99 8.74 2.93
C THR A 314 -56.21 8.40 1.65
N GLY A 315 -55.59 7.23 1.55
CA GLY A 315 -54.82 6.80 0.37
C GLY A 315 -53.45 6.21 0.70
N VAL A 316 -52.66 5.94 -0.33
CA VAL A 316 -51.28 5.43 -0.21
C VAL A 316 -50.32 6.61 -0.28
N SER A 317 -49.39 6.72 0.69
CA SER A 317 -48.38 7.77 0.73
C SER A 317 -47.02 7.21 1.14
N PRO A 318 -45.91 7.70 0.55
CA PRO A 318 -44.57 7.28 0.95
C PRO A 318 -44.22 7.77 2.36
N ARG A 319 -43.73 6.88 3.20
CA ARG A 319 -43.22 7.21 4.54
C ARG A 319 -41.81 6.72 4.73
N ARG A 320 -40.99 7.49 5.48
CA ARG A 320 -39.63 7.13 5.86
C ARG A 320 -39.62 6.51 7.25
N LEU A 321 -39.17 5.28 7.35
CA LEU A 321 -38.99 4.57 8.60
C LEU A 321 -37.51 4.35 8.90
N ARG A 322 -37.16 4.40 10.18
CA ARG A 322 -35.85 4.07 10.66
C ARG A 322 -35.87 2.77 11.46
N PHE A 323 -35.12 1.78 11.00
CA PHE A 323 -34.96 0.52 11.69
C PHE A 323 -33.63 0.53 12.45
N LYS A 324 -33.61 0.04 13.69
CA LYS A 324 -32.42 -0.15 14.50
C LYS A 324 -32.36 -1.61 14.91
N THR A 325 -31.17 -2.24 14.87
CA THR A 325 -30.98 -3.56 15.48
C THR A 325 -30.92 -3.41 16.99
N ALA A 326 -31.74 -4.18 17.69
CA ALA A 326 -31.57 -4.34 19.14
C ALA A 326 -30.33 -5.21 19.38
N THR A 327 -29.29 -4.63 19.97
CA THR A 327 -28.06 -5.32 20.33
C THR A 327 -28.30 -6.27 21.51
N ASN A 328 -28.56 -7.55 21.21
CA ASN A 328 -28.37 -8.62 22.17
C ASN A 328 -27.83 -9.85 21.43
N TRP A 329 -26.50 -9.96 21.39
CA TRP A 329 -25.77 -10.98 20.65
C TRP A 329 -25.77 -12.37 21.30
N ASN A 330 -26.43 -12.55 22.44
CA ASN A 330 -26.38 -13.80 23.22
C ASN A 330 -27.57 -14.75 23.07
N ARG A 331 -28.45 -14.57 22.08
CA ARG A 331 -29.49 -15.57 21.76
C ARG A 331 -29.75 -15.64 20.26
N PRO A 332 -29.73 -16.85 19.65
CA PRO A 332 -30.19 -17.04 18.28
C PRO A 332 -31.73 -17.00 18.27
N GLN A 333 -32.29 -15.82 18.25
CA GLN A 333 -33.69 -15.60 17.97
C GLN A 333 -33.82 -14.47 16.96
N ALA A 334 -34.80 -14.65 16.04
CA ALA A 334 -35.11 -13.74 14.97
C ALA A 334 -35.02 -12.26 15.41
N ALA A 335 -34.23 -11.48 14.66
CA ALA A 335 -34.07 -10.06 14.92
C ALA A 335 -35.44 -9.37 14.96
N LYS A 336 -35.86 -8.92 16.13
CA LYS A 336 -37.05 -8.07 16.26
C LYS A 336 -36.65 -6.67 15.81
N TYR A 337 -37.17 -6.27 14.67
CA TYR A 337 -37.05 -4.90 14.19
C TYR A 337 -38.16 -4.05 14.83
N THR A 338 -37.79 -3.04 15.58
CA THR A 338 -38.73 -2.00 16.02
C THR A 338 -38.70 -0.86 15.00
N ALA A 339 -39.84 -0.63 14.33
CA ALA A 339 -40.02 0.51 13.46
C ALA A 339 -40.55 1.70 14.29
N THR A 340 -39.84 2.82 14.25
CA THR A 340 -40.33 4.09 14.79
C THR A 340 -40.71 4.98 13.61
N VAL A 341 -41.96 5.41 13.58
CA VAL A 341 -42.44 6.42 12.63
C VAL A 341 -41.98 7.78 13.17
N GLY A 342 -41.14 8.47 12.40
CA GLY A 342 -40.67 9.83 12.66
C GLY A 342 -41.33 10.80 11.70
#